data_f7b6168fed13f66133f1985020d59258
#
_entry.id   f7b6168fed13f66133f1985020d59258
#
_cell.length_a   1.000
_cell.length_b   1.000
_cell.length_c   1.000
_cell.angle_alpha   90.00
_cell.angle_beta   90.00
_cell.angle_gamma   90.00
#
_symmetry.space_group_name_H-M   'P 1'
#
loop_
_entity.id
_entity.type
_entity.pdbx_description
1 polymer ?
#
loop_
_entity_poly.entity_id
_entity_poly.type
_entity_poly.pdbx_seq_one_letter_code
_entity_poly.pdbx_strand_id
1 'polypeptide(L)'
;MAEAMLLFMLVIKHALADLILQSRLTSGDKSNLKSWKGYIHAGDHGLLTFVVFLFFTSFENSVIIGMLDYVLHFLIDYIKTILVRRFGVVQNTRTFWIVQGVDQIAHYSCYFLYVLLLTNLL
;
A
#
# COMPACT_ATOMS: atom_id res chain seq x y z
N MET A 1 -1.70 9.51 21.27
CA MET A 1 -1.11 10.59 20.43
C MET A 1 -0.07 10.04 19.44
N ALA A 2 0.79 9.12 19.88
CA ALA A 2 1.76 8.45 18.99
C ALA A 2 1.10 7.65 17.85
N GLU A 3 0.02 6.94 18.15
CA GLU A 3 -0.74 6.12 17.17
C GLU A 3 -1.37 6.99 16.06
N ALA A 4 -1.92 8.14 16.44
CA ALA A 4 -2.49 9.08 15.47
C ALA A 4 -1.40 9.66 14.55
N MET A 5 -0.22 9.96 15.10
CA MET A 5 0.92 10.42 14.32
C MET A 5 1.45 9.32 13.39
N LEU A 6 1.56 8.09 13.89
CA LEU A 6 1.95 6.93 13.08
C LEU A 6 0.98 6.75 11.91
N LEU A 7 -0.34 6.70 12.19
CA LEU A 7 -1.35 6.56 11.14
C LEU A 7 -1.26 7.69 10.10
N PHE A 8 -1.07 8.93 10.54
CA PHE A 8 -0.88 10.09 9.67
C PHE A 8 0.35 9.95 8.77
N MET A 9 1.49 9.52 9.34
CA MET A 9 2.71 9.27 8.55
C MET A 9 2.52 8.14 7.52
N LEU A 10 1.76 7.08 7.86
CA LEU A 10 1.44 6.01 6.93
C LEU A 10 0.56 6.49 5.75
N VAL A 11 -0.39 7.38 6.01
CA VAL A 11 -1.21 7.99 4.94
C VAL A 11 -0.35 8.90 4.05
N ILE A 12 0.52 9.72 4.63
CA ILE A 12 1.44 10.57 3.86
C ILE A 12 2.39 9.72 3.01
N LYS A 13 3.03 8.68 3.58
CA LYS A 13 3.93 7.82 2.80
C LYS A 13 3.21 7.15 1.63
N HIS A 14 1.94 6.77 1.82
CA HIS A 14 1.12 6.19 0.76
C HIS A 14 0.94 7.19 -0.39
N ALA A 15 0.54 8.42 -0.08
CA ALA A 15 0.41 9.47 -1.08
C ALA A 15 1.75 9.76 -1.79
N LEU A 16 2.87 9.76 -1.08
CA LEU A 16 4.19 9.93 -1.67
C LEU A 16 4.55 8.79 -2.63
N ALA A 17 4.29 7.54 -2.24
CA ALA A 17 4.55 6.38 -3.09
C ALA A 17 3.69 6.37 -4.35
N ASP A 18 2.41 6.65 -4.23
CA ASP A 18 1.47 6.61 -5.36
C ASP A 18 1.58 7.81 -6.29
N LEU A 19 1.82 9.00 -5.77
CA LEU A 19 1.78 10.24 -6.56
C LEU A 19 3.16 10.72 -7.01
N ILE A 20 4.22 10.40 -6.28
CA ILE A 20 5.58 10.90 -6.56
C ILE A 20 6.50 9.79 -7.03
N LEU A 21 6.58 8.66 -6.30
CA LEU A 21 7.49 7.56 -6.66
C LEU A 21 6.94 6.71 -7.79
N GLN A 22 5.63 6.54 -7.89
CA GLN A 22 5.02 5.82 -9.00
C GLN A 22 5.25 6.58 -10.31
N SER A 23 6.20 6.09 -11.11
CA SER A 23 6.55 6.66 -12.41
C SER A 23 5.78 5.93 -13.53
N ARG A 24 5.92 6.43 -14.78
CA ARG A 24 5.45 5.71 -15.97
C ARG A 24 6.09 4.31 -16.10
N LEU A 25 7.26 4.11 -15.50
CA LEU A 25 7.95 2.82 -15.52
C LEU A 25 7.29 1.80 -14.57
N THR A 26 6.78 2.24 -13.43
CA THR A 26 6.12 1.38 -12.42
C THR A 26 4.59 1.41 -12.51
N SER A 27 4.00 2.39 -13.23
CA SER A 27 2.59 2.38 -13.58
C SER A 27 2.29 1.33 -14.67
N GLY A 28 1.11 0.78 -14.68
CA GLY A 28 0.67 -0.16 -15.71
C GLY A 28 0.10 -1.44 -15.13
N ASP A 29 0.21 -2.55 -15.87
CA ASP A 29 -0.40 -3.82 -15.48
C ASP A 29 0.30 -4.47 -14.27
N LYS A 30 -0.18 -4.13 -13.08
CA LYS A 30 0.28 -4.69 -11.82
C LYS A 30 -0.16 -6.15 -11.60
N SER A 31 -1.01 -6.70 -12.48
CA SER A 31 -1.42 -8.11 -12.45
C SER A 31 -0.53 -9.03 -13.29
N ASN A 32 0.42 -8.49 -14.00
CA ASN A 32 1.38 -9.27 -14.75
C ASN A 32 2.54 -9.74 -13.83
N LEU A 33 2.46 -10.96 -13.34
CA LEU A 33 3.46 -11.55 -12.45
C LEU A 33 4.87 -11.68 -13.08
N LYS A 34 4.99 -11.59 -14.40
CA LYS A 34 6.28 -11.57 -15.10
C LYS A 34 6.88 -10.16 -15.20
N SER A 35 6.10 -9.13 -14.88
CA SER A 35 6.56 -7.75 -14.89
C SER A 35 7.10 -7.35 -13.51
N TRP A 36 8.27 -6.75 -13.50
CA TRP A 36 8.88 -6.20 -12.27
C TRP A 36 8.14 -4.98 -11.69
N LYS A 37 7.24 -4.37 -12.45
CA LYS A 37 6.57 -3.09 -12.12
C LYS A 37 5.76 -3.15 -10.83
N GLY A 38 4.92 -4.17 -10.67
CA GLY A 38 4.12 -4.36 -9.46
C GLY A 38 4.98 -4.63 -8.22
N TYR A 39 6.06 -5.39 -8.39
CA TYR A 39 6.98 -5.71 -7.30
C TYR A 39 7.74 -4.49 -6.80
N ILE A 40 8.25 -3.64 -7.70
CA ILE A 40 8.95 -2.41 -7.31
C ILE A 40 7.99 -1.43 -6.64
N HIS A 41 6.80 -1.22 -7.20
CA HIS A 41 5.83 -0.32 -6.58
C HIS A 41 5.45 -0.77 -5.16
N ALA A 42 5.15 -2.06 -4.98
CA ALA A 42 4.93 -2.61 -3.63
C ALA A 42 6.16 -2.49 -2.74
N GLY A 43 7.37 -2.65 -3.31
CA GLY A 43 8.65 -2.45 -2.62
C GLY A 43 8.83 -1.05 -2.08
N ASP A 44 8.45 -0.02 -2.86
CA ASP A 44 8.46 1.38 -2.41
C ASP A 44 7.55 1.55 -1.17
N HIS A 45 6.36 0.96 -1.19
CA HIS A 45 5.43 1.01 -0.06
C HIS A 45 5.99 0.30 1.18
N GLY A 46 6.50 -0.92 1.03
CA GLY A 46 7.10 -1.68 2.13
C GLY A 46 8.31 -0.98 2.74
N LEU A 47 9.20 -0.44 1.90
CA LEU A 47 10.38 0.31 2.35
C LEU A 47 9.99 1.57 3.13
N LEU A 48 9.05 2.35 2.62
CA LEU A 48 8.59 3.56 3.31
C LEU A 48 7.87 3.22 4.62
N THR A 49 7.11 2.13 4.67
CA THR A 49 6.51 1.64 5.92
C THR A 49 7.58 1.23 6.93
N PHE A 50 8.59 0.48 6.50
CA PHE A 50 9.75 0.15 7.34
C PHE A 50 10.39 1.40 7.94
N VAL A 51 10.67 2.42 7.10
CA VAL A 51 11.29 3.67 7.55
C VAL A 51 10.40 4.41 8.56
N VAL A 52 9.08 4.48 8.32
CA VAL A 52 8.14 5.10 9.27
C VAL A 52 8.18 4.37 10.60
N PHE A 53 8.12 3.03 10.60
CA PHE A 53 8.08 2.24 11.83
C PHE A 53 9.38 2.30 12.65
N LEU A 54 10.52 2.59 12.05
CA LEU A 54 11.78 2.81 12.79
C LEU A 54 11.69 3.93 13.85
N PHE A 55 10.76 4.87 13.70
CA PHE A 55 10.54 5.94 14.66
C PHE A 55 9.63 5.52 15.83
N PHE A 56 8.98 4.35 15.76
CA PHE A 56 7.95 3.94 16.72
C PHE A 56 8.23 2.59 17.38
N THR A 57 9.09 1.76 16.82
CA THR A 57 9.35 0.41 17.34
C THR A 57 10.77 -0.07 17.03
N SER A 58 11.11 -1.30 17.43
CA SER A 58 12.41 -1.91 17.18
C SER A 58 12.66 -2.12 15.68
N PHE A 59 13.94 -2.25 15.32
CA PHE A 59 14.36 -2.57 13.95
C PHE A 59 13.68 -3.85 13.44
N GLU A 60 13.64 -4.91 14.24
CA GLU A 60 13.05 -6.21 13.86
C GLU A 60 11.56 -6.08 13.54
N ASN A 61 10.79 -5.42 14.41
CA ASN A 61 9.38 -5.17 14.21
C ASN A 61 9.14 -4.30 12.95
N SER A 62 9.99 -3.31 12.72
CA SER A 62 9.91 -2.45 11.53
C SER A 62 10.12 -3.23 10.24
N VAL A 63 11.08 -4.18 10.23
CA VAL A 63 11.30 -5.08 9.10
C VAL A 63 10.07 -5.96 8.85
N ILE A 64 9.53 -6.57 9.91
CA ILE A 64 8.35 -7.45 9.78
C ILE A 64 7.16 -6.69 9.21
N ILE A 65 6.86 -5.49 9.73
CA ILE A 65 5.72 -4.68 9.27
C ILE A 65 5.96 -4.15 7.85
N GLY A 66 7.19 -3.75 7.51
CA GLY A 66 7.54 -3.34 6.15
C GLY A 66 7.37 -4.46 5.12
N MET A 67 7.79 -5.70 5.48
CA MET A 67 7.56 -6.87 4.63
C MET A 67 6.08 -7.24 4.51
N LEU A 68 5.32 -7.11 5.60
CA LEU A 68 3.88 -7.31 5.58
C LEU A 68 3.18 -6.31 4.66
N ASP A 69 3.55 -5.03 4.75
CA ASP A 69 3.01 -3.99 3.86
C ASP A 69 3.36 -4.25 2.40
N TYR A 70 4.61 -4.66 2.11
CA TYR A 70 5.01 -5.08 0.77
C TYR A 70 4.08 -6.14 0.19
N VAL A 71 3.83 -7.22 0.95
CA VAL A 71 3.00 -8.34 0.49
C VAL A 71 1.53 -7.92 0.33
N LEU A 72 0.96 -7.26 1.33
CA LEU A 72 -0.45 -6.84 1.30
C LEU A 72 -0.71 -5.80 0.22
N HIS A 73 0.19 -4.82 0.06
CA HIS A 73 0.07 -3.82 -0.98
C HIS A 73 0.09 -4.46 -2.37
N PHE A 74 1.04 -5.37 -2.62
CA PHE A 74 1.10 -6.11 -3.87
C PHE A 74 -0.19 -6.90 -4.15
N LEU A 75 -0.72 -7.60 -3.15
CA LEU A 75 -1.95 -8.40 -3.30
C LEU A 75 -3.18 -7.55 -3.59
N ILE A 76 -3.35 -6.41 -2.90
CA ILE A 76 -4.48 -5.49 -3.11
C ILE A 76 -4.43 -4.94 -4.54
N ASP A 77 -3.29 -4.43 -4.97
CA ASP A 77 -3.11 -3.90 -6.33
C ASP A 77 -3.30 -4.97 -7.42
N TYR A 78 -2.79 -6.17 -7.17
CA TYR A 78 -2.94 -7.32 -8.06
C TYR A 78 -4.42 -7.70 -8.24
N ILE A 79 -5.14 -7.86 -7.14
CA ILE A 79 -6.58 -8.21 -7.15
C ILE A 79 -7.38 -7.11 -7.83
N LYS A 80 -7.14 -5.83 -7.47
CA LYS A 80 -7.80 -4.68 -8.13
C LYS A 80 -7.61 -4.74 -9.64
N THR A 81 -6.39 -4.93 -10.10
CA THR A 81 -6.07 -4.91 -11.53
C THR A 81 -6.77 -6.06 -12.27
N ILE A 82 -6.84 -7.25 -11.67
CA ILE A 82 -7.60 -8.39 -12.23
C ILE A 82 -9.09 -8.05 -12.32
N LEU A 83 -9.68 -7.50 -11.25
CA LEU A 83 -11.10 -7.17 -11.21
C LEU A 83 -11.45 -6.09 -12.26
N VAL A 84 -10.66 -5.02 -12.33
CA VAL A 84 -10.82 -3.95 -13.34
C VAL A 84 -10.82 -4.53 -14.75
N ARG A 85 -9.88 -5.43 -15.04
CA ARG A 85 -9.79 -6.09 -16.35
C ARG A 85 -10.97 -7.03 -16.59
N ARG A 86 -11.31 -7.88 -15.63
CA ARG A 86 -12.38 -8.89 -15.78
C ARG A 86 -13.74 -8.26 -16.00
N PHE A 87 -14.02 -7.16 -15.34
CA PHE A 87 -15.29 -6.43 -15.44
C PHE A 87 -15.29 -5.30 -16.47
N GLY A 88 -14.20 -5.13 -17.21
CA GLY A 88 -14.10 -4.10 -18.26
C GLY A 88 -14.32 -2.68 -17.72
N VAL A 89 -13.82 -2.37 -16.54
CA VAL A 89 -14.01 -1.06 -15.89
C VAL A 89 -13.30 0.01 -16.70
N VAL A 90 -14.06 0.95 -17.25
CA VAL A 90 -13.55 2.05 -18.08
C VAL A 90 -13.13 3.22 -17.19
N GLN A 91 -11.97 3.81 -17.50
CA GLN A 91 -11.46 5.00 -16.78
C GLN A 91 -12.47 6.16 -16.81
N ASN A 92 -12.45 6.96 -15.75
CA ASN A 92 -13.30 8.15 -15.57
C ASN A 92 -14.81 7.87 -15.50
N THR A 93 -15.23 6.59 -15.36
CA THR A 93 -16.61 6.24 -15.06
C THR A 93 -16.87 6.22 -13.56
N ARG A 94 -18.15 6.26 -13.16
CA ARG A 94 -18.54 6.12 -11.73
C ARG A 94 -17.98 4.81 -11.14
N THR A 95 -18.05 3.71 -11.87
CA THR A 95 -17.54 2.39 -11.45
C THR A 95 -16.04 2.45 -11.20
N PHE A 96 -15.29 3.13 -12.08
CA PHE A 96 -13.85 3.32 -11.89
C PHE A 96 -13.55 4.02 -10.55
N TRP A 97 -14.23 5.12 -10.25
CA TRP A 97 -14.01 5.86 -9.00
C TRP A 97 -14.43 5.10 -7.75
N ILE A 98 -15.48 4.27 -7.84
CA ILE A 98 -15.86 3.35 -6.75
C ILE A 98 -14.75 2.34 -6.49
N VAL A 99 -14.21 1.72 -7.55
CA VAL A 99 -13.10 0.75 -7.42
C VAL A 99 -11.86 1.40 -6.83
N GLN A 100 -11.51 2.63 -7.23
CA GLN A 100 -10.40 3.37 -6.63
C GLN A 100 -10.65 3.68 -5.16
N GLY A 101 -11.88 4.06 -4.79
CA GLY A 101 -12.24 4.30 -3.38
C GLY A 101 -12.12 3.04 -2.52
N VAL A 102 -12.61 1.90 -3.00
CA VAL A 102 -12.49 0.60 -2.31
C VAL A 102 -11.03 0.20 -2.15
N ASP A 103 -10.22 0.39 -3.16
CA ASP A 103 -8.78 0.16 -3.14
C ASP A 103 -8.09 0.98 -2.04
N GLN A 104 -8.35 2.28 -1.97
CA GLN A 104 -7.79 3.15 -0.93
C GLN A 104 -8.25 2.74 0.47
N ILE A 105 -9.51 2.36 0.64
CA ILE A 105 -10.03 1.87 1.92
C ILE A 105 -9.30 0.58 2.32
N ALA A 106 -9.04 -0.34 1.40
CA ALA A 106 -8.31 -1.56 1.69
C ALA A 106 -6.89 -1.27 2.21
N HIS A 107 -6.14 -0.37 1.56
CA HIS A 107 -4.80 0.04 2.00
C HIS A 107 -4.82 0.72 3.37
N TYR A 108 -5.73 1.66 3.60
CA TYR A 108 -5.85 2.35 4.90
C TYR A 108 -6.30 1.43 6.02
N SER A 109 -7.10 0.40 5.72
CA SER A 109 -7.45 -0.65 6.68
C SER A 109 -6.23 -1.46 7.12
N CYS A 110 -5.30 -1.74 6.20
CA CYS A 110 -4.01 -2.36 6.56
C CYS A 110 -3.21 -1.47 7.51
N TYR A 111 -3.15 -0.16 7.27
CA TYR A 111 -2.44 0.77 8.16
C TYR A 111 -3.05 0.83 9.56
N PHE A 112 -4.37 0.86 9.64
CA PHE A 112 -5.06 0.76 10.92
C PHE A 112 -4.71 -0.55 11.66
N LEU A 113 -4.68 -1.67 10.93
CA LEU A 113 -4.26 -2.96 11.49
C LEU A 113 -2.81 -2.93 11.98
N TYR A 114 -1.88 -2.29 11.28
CA TYR A 114 -0.48 -2.18 11.72
C TYR A 114 -0.36 -1.37 13.00
N VAL A 115 -1.15 -0.30 13.15
CA VAL A 115 -1.20 0.48 14.41
C VAL A 115 -1.74 -0.39 15.55
N LEU A 116 -2.80 -1.16 15.34
CA LEU A 116 -3.32 -2.10 16.34
C LEU A 116 -2.32 -3.20 16.72
N LEU A 117 -1.57 -3.73 15.74
CA LEU A 117 -0.52 -4.72 16.02
C LEU A 117 0.57 -4.11 16.89
N LEU A 118 0.99 -2.88 16.62
CA LEU A 118 2.00 -2.20 17.42
C LEU A 118 1.53 -1.96 18.85
N THR A 119 0.28 -1.51 19.06
CA THR A 119 -0.27 -1.26 20.41
C THR A 119 -0.42 -2.53 21.25
N ASN A 120 -0.55 -3.70 20.62
CA ASN A 120 -0.60 -4.99 21.31
C ASN A 120 0.77 -5.63 21.53
N LEU A 121 1.82 -5.11 20.89
CA LEU A 121 3.21 -5.58 21.03
C LEU A 121 4.05 -4.73 22.01
N LEU A 122 3.51 -3.58 22.43
CA LEU A 122 4.09 -2.67 23.42
C LEU A 122 3.44 -2.89 24.79
#